data_27f75edc3bf2750aaf9ce70c17e0276d
#
_entry.id   27f75edc3bf2750aaf9ce70c17e0276d
#
_cell.length_a   1.000
_cell.length_b   1.000
_cell.length_c   1.000
_cell.angle_alpha   90.00
_cell.angle_beta   90.00
_cell.angle_gamma   90.00
#
_symmetry.space_group_name_H-M   'P 1'
#
loop_
_entity.id
_entity.type
_entity.pdbx_description
1 polymer ?
#
loop_
_entity_poly.entity_id
_entity_poly.type
_entity_poly.pdbx_seq_one_letter_code
_entity_poly.pdbx_strand_id
1 'polypeptide(L)'
;LILADEPTTALDPILQHQVLTLLFNLADSIQASVLIISHDVHLISTWTTKLIFLNEGKRVDYFTPNQLKPTELVKVVANKENLLNINNLTVKFKKGWFRPTFFTALSNISLTIKKGESVGVIGISGSGKSTLAKTICRLIPHYEGNIVFDNQQDKVQMIFQNPLFSLNPKFRVVDTLTSSLKTLNNKKLLIREHLIETLDLVGLNESFLNKFPHECSGGEQQRIAIARAICVNPDLLILDESLASLDIERQVSIVNLLNKIRSKTNISMLFISHDIEMVMALCSYIYVLSSGSMVESGKTGDLRDNPQNNVTKALLGKISP
;
A
#
# COMPACT_ATOMS: atom_id res chain seq x y z
N LEU A 1 -1.14 -21.62 -29.62
CA LEU A 1 -1.80 -20.97 -28.49
C LEU A 1 -0.79 -20.80 -27.34
N ILE A 2 -0.66 -19.58 -26.81
CA ILE A 2 0.08 -19.29 -25.61
C ILE A 2 -0.93 -19.07 -24.47
N LEU A 3 -0.74 -19.76 -23.34
CA LEU A 3 -1.50 -19.53 -22.11
C LEU A 3 -0.60 -18.81 -21.13
N ALA A 4 -1.00 -17.63 -20.71
CA ALA A 4 -0.27 -16.81 -19.73
C ALA A 4 -1.16 -16.57 -18.51
N ASP A 5 -0.81 -17.20 -17.39
CA ASP A 5 -1.54 -17.08 -16.13
C ASP A 5 -0.80 -16.08 -15.23
N GLU A 6 -1.45 -14.95 -14.96
CA GLU A 6 -0.94 -13.84 -14.17
C GLU A 6 0.50 -13.41 -14.54
N PRO A 7 0.83 -13.19 -15.84
CA PRO A 7 2.21 -12.99 -16.28
C PRO A 7 2.83 -11.68 -15.80
N THR A 8 2.02 -10.76 -15.28
CA THR A 8 2.44 -9.42 -14.86
C THR A 8 2.23 -9.16 -13.37
N THR A 9 1.83 -10.18 -12.61
CA THR A 9 1.59 -10.07 -11.16
C THR A 9 2.86 -9.64 -10.42
N ALA A 10 2.71 -8.72 -9.48
CA ALA A 10 3.79 -8.13 -8.68
C ALA A 10 4.84 -7.31 -9.45
N LEU A 11 4.60 -7.01 -10.73
CA LEU A 11 5.44 -6.09 -11.50
C LEU A 11 4.91 -4.66 -11.42
N ASP A 12 5.81 -3.70 -11.50
CA ASP A 12 5.40 -2.30 -11.68
C ASP A 12 4.87 -2.04 -13.09
N PRO A 13 4.10 -0.96 -13.33
CA PRO A 13 3.44 -0.70 -14.61
C PRO A 13 4.39 -0.67 -15.82
N ILE A 14 5.63 -0.23 -15.62
CA ILE A 14 6.63 -0.17 -16.71
C ILE A 14 7.07 -1.58 -17.12
N LEU A 15 7.38 -2.42 -16.12
CA LEU A 15 7.76 -3.82 -16.36
C LEU A 15 6.58 -4.63 -16.89
N GLN A 16 5.36 -4.38 -16.43
CA GLN A 16 4.14 -5.01 -16.96
C GLN A 16 4.02 -4.77 -18.47
N HIS A 17 4.16 -3.50 -18.88
CA HIS A 17 4.11 -3.13 -20.31
C HIS A 17 5.21 -3.81 -21.12
N GLN A 18 6.44 -3.86 -20.61
CA GLN A 18 7.57 -4.51 -21.28
C GLN A 18 7.34 -6.02 -21.45
N VAL A 19 6.87 -6.71 -20.42
CA VAL A 19 6.58 -8.15 -20.46
C VAL A 19 5.46 -8.45 -21.45
N LEU A 20 4.38 -7.67 -21.47
CA LEU A 20 3.30 -7.85 -22.43
C LEU A 20 3.76 -7.55 -23.86
N THR A 21 4.55 -6.49 -24.06
CA THR A 21 5.16 -6.20 -25.37
C THR A 21 5.98 -7.39 -25.88
N LEU A 22 6.82 -7.98 -25.05
CA LEU A 22 7.62 -9.15 -25.42
C LEU A 22 6.74 -10.37 -25.72
N LEU A 23 5.71 -10.62 -24.90
CA LEU A 23 4.78 -11.73 -25.08
C LEU A 23 4.03 -11.64 -26.39
N PHE A 24 3.49 -10.46 -26.74
CA PHE A 24 2.74 -10.28 -27.97
C PHE A 24 3.65 -10.29 -29.20
N ASN A 25 4.83 -9.68 -29.15
CA ASN A 25 5.81 -9.77 -30.23
C ASN A 25 6.24 -11.22 -30.50
N LEU A 26 6.44 -12.02 -29.45
CA LEU A 26 6.73 -13.44 -29.59
C LEU A 26 5.55 -14.17 -30.23
N ALA A 27 4.34 -13.94 -29.75
CA ALA A 27 3.13 -14.56 -30.29
C ALA A 27 2.95 -14.25 -31.79
N ASP A 28 3.15 -13.02 -32.19
CA ASP A 28 3.07 -12.57 -33.57
C ASP A 28 4.14 -13.26 -34.45
N SER A 29 5.38 -13.37 -33.94
CA SER A 29 6.47 -14.01 -34.66
C SER A 29 6.22 -15.49 -35.00
N ILE A 30 5.48 -16.19 -34.14
CA ILE A 30 5.13 -17.63 -34.33
C ILE A 30 3.65 -17.82 -34.72
N GLN A 31 2.93 -16.74 -35.03
CA GLN A 31 1.51 -16.73 -35.42
C GLN A 31 0.61 -17.46 -34.39
N ALA A 32 0.89 -17.29 -33.10
CA ALA A 32 0.13 -17.90 -32.03
C ALA A 32 -0.92 -16.93 -31.44
N SER A 33 -2.09 -17.48 -31.12
CA SER A 33 -3.07 -16.77 -30.29
C SER A 33 -2.62 -16.73 -28.84
N VAL A 34 -2.94 -15.66 -28.11
CA VAL A 34 -2.61 -15.50 -26.69
C VAL A 34 -3.89 -15.50 -25.87
N LEU A 35 -3.92 -16.30 -24.80
CA LEU A 35 -4.95 -16.24 -23.75
C LEU A 35 -4.24 -15.82 -22.45
N ILE A 36 -4.59 -14.64 -21.97
CA ILE A 36 -4.06 -14.09 -20.71
C ILE A 36 -5.13 -14.22 -19.62
N ILE A 37 -4.75 -14.73 -18.47
CA ILE A 37 -5.53 -14.70 -17.25
C ILE A 37 -4.93 -13.62 -16.35
N SER A 38 -5.73 -12.66 -15.90
CA SER A 38 -5.31 -11.60 -15.00
C SER A 38 -6.49 -10.99 -14.26
N HIS A 39 -6.24 -10.45 -13.09
CA HIS A 39 -7.20 -9.65 -12.34
C HIS A 39 -7.11 -8.15 -12.68
N ASP A 40 -6.08 -7.71 -13.40
CA ASP A 40 -5.93 -6.34 -13.85
C ASP A 40 -6.68 -6.10 -15.17
N VAL A 41 -7.98 -5.79 -15.04
CA VAL A 41 -8.88 -5.57 -16.19
C VAL A 41 -8.40 -4.38 -17.04
N HIS A 42 -7.91 -3.32 -16.42
CA HIS A 42 -7.45 -2.13 -17.15
C HIS A 42 -6.26 -2.46 -18.04
N LEU A 43 -5.26 -3.15 -17.49
CA LEU A 43 -4.07 -3.55 -18.24
C LEU A 43 -4.44 -4.46 -19.41
N ILE A 44 -5.17 -5.56 -19.16
CA ILE A 44 -5.46 -6.51 -20.23
C ILE A 44 -6.43 -5.96 -21.30
N SER A 45 -7.30 -5.01 -20.96
CA SER A 45 -8.21 -4.38 -21.94
C SER A 45 -7.47 -3.61 -23.03
N THR A 46 -6.26 -3.13 -22.76
CA THR A 46 -5.43 -2.41 -23.74
C THR A 46 -4.67 -3.36 -24.68
N TRP A 47 -4.52 -4.63 -24.29
CA TRP A 47 -3.70 -5.62 -25.03
C TRP A 47 -4.51 -6.71 -25.71
N THR A 48 -5.79 -6.88 -25.34
CA THR A 48 -6.61 -7.98 -25.83
C THR A 48 -7.81 -7.48 -26.65
N THR A 49 -8.16 -8.24 -27.68
CA THR A 49 -9.34 -7.95 -28.53
C THR A 49 -10.66 -8.44 -27.95
N LYS A 50 -10.60 -9.38 -26.99
CA LYS A 50 -11.78 -9.98 -26.37
C LYS A 50 -11.54 -10.23 -24.89
N LEU A 51 -12.48 -9.81 -24.05
CA LEU A 51 -12.48 -10.05 -22.62
C LEU A 51 -13.57 -11.05 -22.24
N ILE A 52 -13.24 -11.94 -21.32
CA ILE A 52 -14.17 -12.89 -20.70
C ILE A 52 -14.03 -12.71 -19.20
N PHE A 53 -15.13 -12.38 -18.53
CA PHE A 53 -15.16 -12.23 -17.09
C PHE A 53 -15.67 -13.51 -16.43
N LEU A 54 -15.00 -13.92 -15.35
CA LEU A 54 -15.36 -15.06 -14.53
C LEU A 54 -15.62 -14.60 -13.09
N ASN A 55 -16.76 -15.01 -12.54
CA ASN A 55 -17.07 -14.83 -11.12
C ASN A 55 -17.62 -16.14 -10.56
N GLU A 56 -17.10 -16.62 -9.43
CA GLU A 56 -17.47 -17.88 -8.79
C GLU A 56 -17.53 -19.08 -9.77
N GLY A 57 -16.57 -19.15 -10.70
CA GLY A 57 -16.48 -20.20 -11.71
C GLY A 57 -17.50 -20.09 -12.86
N LYS A 58 -18.27 -19.02 -12.92
CA LYS A 58 -19.24 -18.77 -13.98
C LYS A 58 -18.84 -17.57 -14.84
N ARG A 59 -19.11 -17.67 -16.14
CA ARG A 59 -18.97 -16.54 -17.04
C ARG A 59 -20.04 -15.50 -16.71
N VAL A 60 -19.61 -14.22 -16.60
CA VAL A 60 -20.50 -13.06 -16.44
C VAL A 60 -20.36 -12.14 -17.65
N ASP A 61 -21.49 -11.63 -18.17
CA ASP A 61 -21.51 -10.85 -19.42
C ASP A 61 -21.12 -9.38 -19.23
N TYR A 62 -21.12 -8.88 -17.99
CA TYR A 62 -20.77 -7.50 -17.67
C TYR A 62 -19.95 -7.43 -16.40
N PHE A 63 -18.75 -6.89 -16.54
CA PHE A 63 -18.02 -6.29 -15.46
C PHE A 63 -17.98 -4.79 -15.73
N THR A 64 -18.75 -4.00 -14.98
CA THR A 64 -18.64 -2.55 -15.05
C THR A 64 -17.56 -2.11 -14.07
N PRO A 65 -16.38 -1.68 -14.54
CA PRO A 65 -15.31 -1.16 -13.67
C PRO A 65 -15.80 -0.02 -12.77
N ASN A 66 -16.88 0.66 -13.17
CA ASN A 66 -17.52 1.73 -12.39
C ASN A 66 -18.20 1.26 -11.09
N GLN A 67 -18.55 -0.01 -10.95
CA GLN A 67 -19.12 -0.55 -9.70
C GLN A 67 -18.07 -0.82 -8.63
N LEU A 68 -16.80 -0.86 -9.02
CA LEU A 68 -15.65 -1.09 -8.13
C LEU A 68 -14.82 0.18 -7.91
N LYS A 69 -15.35 1.36 -8.25
CA LYS A 69 -14.67 2.59 -7.81
C LYS A 69 -14.75 2.67 -6.30
N PRO A 70 -13.59 2.86 -5.62
CA PRO A 70 -13.59 3.16 -4.21
C PRO A 70 -14.53 4.34 -3.98
N THR A 71 -15.35 4.26 -2.96
CA THR A 71 -16.20 5.37 -2.55
C THR A 71 -15.32 6.61 -2.45
N GLU A 72 -15.76 7.73 -3.04
CA GLU A 72 -15.00 8.98 -3.03
C GLU A 72 -14.41 9.24 -1.65
N LEU A 73 -13.18 9.74 -1.64
CA LEU A 73 -12.48 10.14 -0.43
C LEU A 73 -13.45 10.85 0.52
N VAL A 74 -13.62 10.29 1.70
CA VAL A 74 -14.17 11.07 2.81
C VAL A 74 -13.21 12.25 2.96
N LYS A 75 -13.66 13.45 2.60
CA LYS A 75 -12.91 14.70 2.79
C LYS A 75 -12.73 14.95 4.28
N VAL A 76 -11.79 14.24 4.88
CA VAL A 76 -11.31 14.61 6.21
C VAL A 76 -10.50 15.88 5.99
N VAL A 77 -10.95 16.96 6.58
CA VAL A 77 -10.22 18.25 6.53
C VAL A 77 -8.89 18.01 7.25
N ALA A 78 -7.81 17.94 6.50
CA ALA A 78 -6.48 17.84 7.09
C ALA A 78 -6.27 19.06 8.00
N ASN A 79 -5.79 18.83 9.20
CA ASN A 79 -5.38 19.90 10.10
C ASN A 79 -4.24 20.69 9.44
N LYS A 80 -4.06 21.96 9.80
CA LYS A 80 -2.93 22.77 9.32
C LYS A 80 -1.61 22.36 9.96
N GLU A 81 -1.65 21.60 11.06
CA GLU A 81 -0.48 21.17 11.81
C GLU A 81 0.23 19.99 11.13
N ASN A 82 1.55 20.06 11.08
CA ASN A 82 2.38 18.98 10.57
C ASN A 82 2.47 17.88 11.64
N LEU A 83 2.26 16.63 11.23
CA LEU A 83 2.54 15.46 12.06
C LEU A 83 3.99 15.00 11.90
N LEU A 84 4.46 14.93 10.66
CA LEU A 84 5.78 14.44 10.30
C LEU A 84 6.44 15.38 9.30
N ASN A 85 7.68 15.76 9.59
CA ASN A 85 8.56 16.47 8.67
C ASN A 85 9.84 15.66 8.47
N ILE A 86 10.17 15.36 7.23
CA ILE A 86 11.43 14.74 6.81
C ILE A 86 12.19 15.76 5.98
N ASN A 87 13.47 16.00 6.36
CA ASN A 87 14.35 16.93 5.67
C ASN A 87 15.67 16.26 5.31
N ASN A 88 15.98 16.27 4.01
CA ASN A 88 17.27 15.82 3.45
C ASN A 88 17.63 14.38 3.85
N LEU A 89 16.65 13.48 3.93
CA LEU A 89 16.86 12.09 4.33
C LEU A 89 17.68 11.34 3.29
N THR A 90 18.82 10.79 3.72
CA THR A 90 19.66 9.93 2.90
C THR A 90 19.92 8.62 3.62
N VAL A 91 19.70 7.50 2.93
CA VAL A 91 19.90 6.14 3.47
C VAL A 91 20.87 5.39 2.60
N LYS A 92 21.95 4.88 3.22
CA LYS A 92 22.99 4.10 2.55
C LYS A 92 23.11 2.72 3.18
N PHE A 93 23.20 1.70 2.35
CA PHE A 93 23.46 0.33 2.77
C PHE A 93 24.87 -0.09 2.42
N LYS A 94 25.54 -0.75 3.38
CA LYS A 94 26.87 -1.35 3.17
C LYS A 94 26.71 -2.66 2.39
N LYS A 95 27.40 -2.79 1.27
CA LYS A 95 27.46 -3.99 0.44
C LYS A 95 28.89 -4.55 0.46
N GLY A 96 29.03 -5.84 0.73
CA GLY A 96 30.32 -6.53 0.76
C GLY A 96 30.99 -6.52 2.14
N TRP A 97 31.68 -7.66 2.46
CA TRP A 97 32.37 -7.88 3.72
C TRP A 97 33.83 -7.39 3.68
N PHE A 98 34.58 -7.78 2.64
CA PHE A 98 36.04 -7.49 2.53
C PHE A 98 36.37 -6.12 1.95
N ARG A 99 35.53 -5.63 1.00
CA ARG A 99 35.67 -4.27 0.43
C ARG A 99 34.28 -3.62 0.46
N PRO A 100 33.94 -2.91 1.51
CA PRO A 100 32.63 -2.32 1.65
C PRO A 100 32.41 -1.23 0.59
N THR A 101 31.45 -1.45 -0.27
CA THR A 101 30.85 -0.40 -1.12
C THR A 101 29.55 0.05 -0.47
N PHE A 102 29.15 1.30 -0.72
CA PHE A 102 27.89 1.83 -0.22
C PHE A 102 26.92 1.95 -1.37
N PHE A 103 25.71 1.43 -1.18
CA PHE A 103 24.59 1.63 -2.07
C PHE A 103 23.65 2.66 -1.45
N THR A 104 23.40 3.76 -2.15
CA THR A 104 22.46 4.81 -1.71
C THR A 104 21.04 4.40 -2.13
N ALA A 105 20.22 4.06 -1.17
CA ALA A 105 18.83 3.66 -1.39
C ALA A 105 17.86 4.85 -1.39
N LEU A 106 18.17 5.89 -0.61
CA LEU A 106 17.46 7.17 -0.60
C LEU A 106 18.49 8.30 -0.60
N SER A 107 18.24 9.34 -1.38
CA SER A 107 19.09 10.51 -1.54
C SER A 107 18.29 11.80 -1.40
N ASN A 108 18.55 12.55 -0.35
CA ASN A 108 18.01 13.90 -0.13
C ASN A 108 16.46 13.97 -0.21
N ILE A 109 15.77 13.02 0.43
CA ILE A 109 14.30 12.97 0.46
C ILE A 109 13.78 13.97 1.48
N SER A 110 12.84 14.82 1.04
CA SER A 110 12.11 15.74 1.92
C SER A 110 10.61 15.59 1.69
N LEU A 111 9.82 15.39 2.74
CA LEU A 111 8.38 15.28 2.69
C LEU A 111 7.73 15.72 4.01
N THR A 112 6.48 16.09 3.93
CA THR A 112 5.66 16.49 5.08
C THR A 112 4.33 15.75 5.07
N ILE A 113 3.86 15.30 6.23
CA ILE A 113 2.53 14.73 6.43
C ILE A 113 1.84 15.56 7.50
N LYS A 114 0.62 16.03 7.22
CA LYS A 114 -0.22 16.75 8.19
C LYS A 114 -1.08 15.80 9.00
N LYS A 115 -1.52 16.24 10.18
CA LYS A 115 -2.43 15.46 11.03
C LYS A 115 -3.75 15.16 10.29
N GLY A 116 -4.17 13.89 10.31
CA GLY A 116 -5.36 13.40 9.61
C GLY A 116 -5.23 13.35 8.08
N GLU A 117 -4.06 13.64 7.52
CA GLU A 117 -3.82 13.59 6.08
C GLU A 117 -3.54 12.17 5.59
N SER A 118 -4.02 11.84 4.39
CA SER A 118 -3.60 10.67 3.63
C SER A 118 -2.67 11.10 2.51
N VAL A 119 -1.46 10.59 2.54
CA VAL A 119 -0.39 10.92 1.59
C VAL A 119 0.06 9.65 0.87
N GLY A 120 0.29 9.74 -0.44
CA GLY A 120 0.78 8.66 -1.27
C GLY A 120 2.28 8.79 -1.57
N VAL A 121 2.98 7.67 -1.59
CA VAL A 121 4.33 7.55 -2.17
C VAL A 121 4.28 6.52 -3.28
N ILE A 122 4.44 6.97 -4.52
CA ILE A 122 4.44 6.12 -5.71
C ILE A 122 5.82 6.09 -6.36
N GLY A 123 6.05 5.12 -7.21
CA GLY A 123 7.31 4.98 -7.95
C GLY A 123 7.52 3.54 -8.43
N ILE A 124 8.45 3.36 -9.35
CA ILE A 124 8.80 2.04 -9.88
C ILE A 124 9.37 1.11 -8.79
N SER A 125 9.41 -0.19 -9.06
CA SER A 125 10.05 -1.16 -8.18
C SER A 125 11.52 -0.79 -7.94
N GLY A 126 12.00 -0.93 -6.71
CA GLY A 126 13.36 -0.54 -6.35
C GLY A 126 13.61 0.97 -6.18
N SER A 127 12.60 1.85 -6.32
CA SER A 127 12.79 3.30 -6.16
C SER A 127 13.06 3.77 -4.72
N GLY A 128 12.99 2.88 -3.71
CA GLY A 128 13.28 3.21 -2.33
C GLY A 128 12.07 3.39 -1.41
N LYS A 129 10.84 3.17 -1.89
CA LYS A 129 9.59 3.36 -1.13
C LYS A 129 9.55 2.61 0.21
N SER A 130 9.80 1.31 0.17
CA SER A 130 9.82 0.50 1.41
C SER A 130 11.01 0.84 2.32
N THR A 131 12.11 1.33 1.77
CA THR A 131 13.22 1.87 2.57
C THR A 131 12.77 3.12 3.32
N LEU A 132 12.05 4.04 2.67
CA LEU A 132 11.48 5.23 3.30
C LEU A 132 10.54 4.84 4.45
N ALA A 133 9.58 3.93 4.20
CA ALA A 133 8.65 3.44 5.22
C ALA A 133 9.37 2.86 6.44
N LYS A 134 10.34 1.96 6.21
CA LYS A 134 11.11 1.33 7.28
C LYS A 134 11.95 2.34 8.06
N THR A 135 12.48 3.38 7.40
CA THR A 135 13.25 4.44 8.08
C THR A 135 12.34 5.30 8.95
N ILE A 136 11.14 5.67 8.48
CA ILE A 136 10.14 6.39 9.28
C ILE A 136 9.74 5.56 10.51
N CYS A 137 9.58 4.24 10.37
CA CYS A 137 9.30 3.32 11.48
C CYS A 137 10.52 3.04 12.38
N ARG A 138 11.67 3.67 12.15
CA ARG A 138 12.94 3.43 12.89
C ARG A 138 13.46 1.99 12.79
N LEU A 139 13.00 1.23 11.79
CA LEU A 139 13.52 -0.12 11.50
C LEU A 139 14.87 -0.07 10.79
N ILE A 140 15.21 1.06 10.18
CA ILE A 140 16.52 1.38 9.63
C ILE A 140 17.08 2.52 10.46
N PRO A 141 18.02 2.25 11.41
CA PRO A 141 18.47 3.25 12.37
C PRO A 141 19.55 4.19 11.83
N HIS A 142 20.23 3.81 10.74
CA HIS A 142 21.35 4.58 10.19
C HIS A 142 20.92 5.35 8.94
N TYR A 143 20.78 6.66 9.09
CA TYR A 143 20.44 7.60 8.01
C TYR A 143 21.07 8.98 8.29
N GLU A 144 21.22 9.76 7.24
CA GLU A 144 21.59 11.19 7.30
C GLU A 144 20.31 12.04 7.11
N GLY A 145 20.29 13.24 7.64
CA GLY A 145 19.11 14.13 7.60
C GLY A 145 18.26 14.05 8.86
N ASN A 146 17.06 14.60 8.82
CA ASN A 146 16.20 14.73 9.98
C ASN A 146 14.80 14.13 9.72
N ILE A 147 14.30 13.37 10.69
CA ILE A 147 12.91 12.90 10.77
C ILE A 147 12.33 13.45 12.07
N VAL A 148 11.40 14.39 11.96
CA VAL A 148 10.84 15.12 13.10
C VAL A 148 9.33 14.88 13.14
N PHE A 149 8.85 14.30 14.23
CA PHE A 149 7.43 14.23 14.56
C PHE A 149 7.05 15.43 15.43
N ASP A 150 5.78 15.85 15.34
CA ASP A 150 5.24 16.96 16.14
C ASP A 150 5.43 16.71 17.65
N ASN A 151 5.11 15.49 18.10
CA ASN A 151 5.39 15.04 19.44
C ASN A 151 6.40 13.91 19.46
N GLN A 152 7.34 13.91 20.43
CA GLN A 152 8.31 12.82 20.60
C GLN A 152 7.66 11.46 20.91
N GLN A 153 6.38 11.47 21.33
CA GLN A 153 5.59 10.28 21.65
C GLN A 153 4.72 9.79 20.51
N ASP A 154 4.80 10.41 19.32
CA ASP A 154 3.98 10.03 18.17
C ASP A 154 4.21 8.56 17.81
N LYS A 155 3.09 7.85 17.71
CA LYS A 155 3.07 6.41 17.50
C LYS A 155 2.93 6.11 16.01
N VAL A 156 3.90 5.42 15.47
CA VAL A 156 3.89 4.96 14.08
C VAL A 156 3.64 3.46 14.05
N GLN A 157 2.71 3.03 13.21
CA GLN A 157 2.48 1.61 12.92
C GLN A 157 2.59 1.35 11.43
N MET A 158 3.04 0.15 11.08
CA MET A 158 3.23 -0.26 9.70
C MET A 158 2.50 -1.57 9.42
N ILE A 159 1.76 -1.59 8.31
CA ILE A 159 1.21 -2.80 7.73
C ILE A 159 2.11 -3.18 6.55
N PHE A 160 2.76 -4.35 6.65
CA PHE A 160 3.71 -4.82 5.65
C PHE A 160 2.98 -5.39 4.41
N GLN A 161 3.72 -5.54 3.32
CA GLN A 161 3.27 -6.05 2.02
C GLN A 161 2.45 -7.35 2.12
N ASN A 162 2.82 -8.24 3.02
CA ASN A 162 2.03 -9.44 3.30
C ASN A 162 1.63 -9.47 4.77
N PRO A 163 0.47 -8.90 5.12
CA PRO A 163 0.04 -8.79 6.51
C PRO A 163 -0.21 -10.16 7.17
N LEU A 164 -0.47 -11.22 6.39
CA LEU A 164 -0.71 -12.56 6.92
C LEU A 164 0.54 -13.13 7.62
N PHE A 165 1.74 -12.93 7.05
CA PHE A 165 2.99 -13.34 7.70
C PHE A 165 3.32 -12.55 8.96
N SER A 166 2.63 -11.46 9.21
CA SER A 166 2.81 -10.67 10.42
C SER A 166 2.02 -11.17 11.63
N LEU A 167 1.11 -12.14 11.42
CA LEU A 167 0.34 -12.78 12.48
C LEU A 167 1.06 -14.04 12.96
N ASN A 168 1.28 -14.15 14.26
CA ASN A 168 1.83 -15.40 14.84
C ASN A 168 0.74 -16.49 14.83
N PRO A 169 0.92 -17.61 14.12
CA PRO A 169 -0.11 -18.64 14.01
C PRO A 169 -0.43 -19.35 15.34
N LYS A 170 0.44 -19.22 16.34
CA LYS A 170 0.26 -19.78 17.68
C LYS A 170 -0.50 -18.86 18.65
N PHE A 171 -0.75 -17.62 18.25
CA PHE A 171 -1.44 -16.62 19.06
C PHE A 171 -2.90 -16.53 18.62
N ARG A 172 -3.81 -16.44 19.60
CA ARG A 172 -5.17 -16.03 19.35
C ARG A 172 -5.20 -14.55 18.96
N VAL A 173 -6.30 -14.09 18.38
CA VAL A 173 -6.49 -12.67 18.05
C VAL A 173 -6.32 -11.80 19.29
N VAL A 174 -6.88 -12.20 20.43
CA VAL A 174 -6.73 -11.47 21.71
C VAL A 174 -5.25 -11.34 22.11
N ASP A 175 -4.45 -12.38 21.93
CA ASP A 175 -3.02 -12.36 22.27
C ASP A 175 -2.25 -11.43 21.31
N THR A 176 -2.61 -11.48 20.03
CA THR A 176 -2.04 -10.63 18.98
C THR A 176 -2.27 -9.15 19.29
N LEU A 177 -3.51 -8.74 19.60
CA LEU A 177 -3.85 -7.36 19.93
C LEU A 177 -3.18 -6.93 21.26
N THR A 178 -3.26 -7.79 22.29
CA THR A 178 -2.70 -7.50 23.62
C THR A 178 -1.18 -7.37 23.58
N SER A 179 -0.48 -8.18 22.77
CA SER A 179 0.98 -8.07 22.63
C SER A 179 1.41 -6.71 22.10
N SER A 180 0.67 -6.16 21.12
CA SER A 180 0.93 -4.83 20.56
C SER A 180 0.74 -3.72 21.61
N LEU A 181 -0.25 -3.85 22.48
CA LEU A 181 -0.51 -2.89 23.56
C LEU A 181 0.54 -2.95 24.67
N LYS A 182 1.05 -4.14 25.01
CA LYS A 182 2.09 -4.33 26.04
C LYS A 182 3.39 -3.62 25.68
N THR A 183 3.77 -3.60 24.41
CA THR A 183 5.00 -2.92 23.96
C THR A 183 4.99 -1.42 24.23
N LEU A 184 3.82 -0.81 24.35
CA LEU A 184 3.65 0.63 24.62
C LEU A 184 3.45 0.98 26.09
N ASN A 185 3.53 0.02 27.03
CA ASN A 185 3.25 0.22 28.47
C ASN A 185 1.90 0.91 28.78
N ASN A 186 0.95 0.84 27.85
CA ASN A 186 -0.34 1.50 27.98
C ASN A 186 -1.39 0.57 28.59
N LYS A 187 -1.38 0.45 29.92
CA LYS A 187 -2.32 -0.41 30.67
C LYS A 187 -3.79 -0.04 30.48
N LYS A 188 -4.11 1.22 30.13
CA LYS A 188 -5.50 1.67 29.92
C LYS A 188 -6.14 1.05 28.68
N LEU A 189 -5.35 0.65 27.69
CA LEU A 189 -5.83 0.02 26.46
C LEU A 189 -5.91 -1.53 26.55
N LEU A 190 -5.50 -2.13 27.67
CA LEU A 190 -5.62 -3.59 27.89
C LEU A 190 -7.02 -4.02 28.33
N ILE A 191 -8.00 -3.14 28.23
CA ILE A 191 -9.39 -3.40 28.60
C ILE A 191 -10.07 -4.15 27.47
N ARG A 192 -10.84 -5.19 27.77
CA ARG A 192 -11.54 -6.02 26.79
C ARG A 192 -12.44 -5.20 25.86
N GLU A 193 -13.08 -4.17 26.39
CA GLU A 193 -13.94 -3.24 25.65
C GLU A 193 -13.16 -2.57 24.49
N HIS A 194 -11.93 -2.10 24.73
CA HIS A 194 -11.10 -1.50 23.68
C HIS A 194 -10.74 -2.48 22.56
N LEU A 195 -10.50 -3.76 22.90
CA LEU A 195 -10.24 -4.79 21.92
C LEU A 195 -11.48 -5.07 21.06
N ILE A 196 -12.67 -5.10 21.68
CA ILE A 196 -13.94 -5.28 20.98
C ILE A 196 -14.20 -4.08 20.04
N GLU A 197 -14.07 -2.85 20.53
CA GLU A 197 -14.21 -1.64 19.71
C GLU A 197 -13.25 -1.63 18.53
N THR A 198 -12.02 -2.09 18.75
CA THR A 198 -11.01 -2.22 17.67
C THR A 198 -11.45 -3.23 16.61
N LEU A 199 -12.00 -4.39 17.03
CA LEU A 199 -12.52 -5.38 16.11
C LEU A 199 -13.73 -4.86 15.33
N ASP A 200 -14.65 -4.16 16.00
CA ASP A 200 -15.83 -3.55 15.36
C ASP A 200 -15.43 -2.49 14.31
N LEU A 201 -14.37 -1.73 14.58
CA LEU A 201 -13.83 -0.77 13.61
C LEU A 201 -13.43 -1.47 12.30
N VAL A 202 -12.85 -2.68 12.38
CA VAL A 202 -12.45 -3.46 11.21
C VAL A 202 -13.56 -4.38 10.69
N GLY A 203 -14.76 -4.33 11.28
CA GLY A 203 -15.92 -5.12 10.85
C GLY A 203 -15.83 -6.60 11.25
N LEU A 204 -15.19 -6.88 12.39
CA LEU A 204 -15.14 -8.20 13.04
C LEU A 204 -15.85 -8.12 14.39
N ASN A 205 -16.56 -9.18 14.78
CA ASN A 205 -17.24 -9.22 16.07
C ASN A 205 -16.36 -9.81 17.17
N GLU A 206 -16.82 -9.73 18.42
CA GLU A 206 -16.09 -10.21 19.60
C GLU A 206 -15.67 -11.67 19.53
N SER A 207 -16.41 -12.55 18.85
CA SER A 207 -16.10 -13.98 18.79
C SER A 207 -14.73 -14.25 18.18
N PHE A 208 -14.19 -13.31 17.35
CA PHE A 208 -12.87 -13.40 16.77
C PHE A 208 -11.74 -13.33 17.78
N LEU A 209 -11.94 -12.74 18.97
CA LEU A 209 -10.91 -12.68 20.01
C LEU A 209 -10.32 -14.05 20.35
N ASN A 210 -11.15 -15.09 20.32
CA ASN A 210 -10.77 -16.45 20.71
C ASN A 210 -10.23 -17.29 19.53
N LYS A 211 -10.36 -16.83 18.29
CA LYS A 211 -9.89 -17.55 17.10
C LYS A 211 -8.38 -17.45 16.93
N PHE A 212 -7.81 -18.48 16.31
CA PHE A 212 -6.45 -18.46 15.77
C PHE A 212 -6.46 -17.95 14.31
N PRO A 213 -5.34 -17.43 13.82
CA PRO A 213 -5.25 -16.97 12.41
C PRO A 213 -5.68 -18.01 11.38
N HIS A 214 -5.34 -19.28 11.58
CA HIS A 214 -5.71 -20.37 10.66
C HIS A 214 -7.21 -20.73 10.66
N GLU A 215 -7.97 -20.26 11.63
CA GLU A 215 -9.44 -20.39 11.70
C GLU A 215 -10.16 -19.23 11.00
N CYS A 216 -9.40 -18.29 10.41
CA CYS A 216 -9.91 -17.10 9.77
C CYS A 216 -9.62 -17.13 8.25
N SER A 217 -10.56 -16.65 7.45
CA SER A 217 -10.32 -16.42 6.01
C SER A 217 -9.21 -15.39 5.77
N GLY A 218 -8.62 -15.37 4.57
CA GLY A 218 -7.57 -14.41 4.24
C GLY A 218 -7.99 -12.94 4.44
N GLY A 219 -9.22 -12.60 4.08
CA GLY A 219 -9.78 -11.25 4.32
C GLY A 219 -9.97 -10.92 5.80
N GLU A 220 -10.38 -11.89 6.63
CA GLU A 220 -10.49 -11.73 8.09
C GLU A 220 -9.11 -11.58 8.72
N GLN A 221 -8.12 -12.39 8.30
CA GLN A 221 -6.74 -12.26 8.76
C GLN A 221 -6.16 -10.86 8.44
N GLN A 222 -6.46 -10.34 7.25
CA GLN A 222 -6.05 -8.99 6.88
C GLN A 222 -6.69 -7.91 7.76
N ARG A 223 -7.99 -8.05 8.06
CA ARG A 223 -8.69 -7.17 9.01
C ARG A 223 -8.10 -7.28 10.42
N ILE A 224 -7.70 -8.47 10.87
CA ILE A 224 -7.00 -8.67 12.13
C ILE A 224 -5.62 -7.98 12.14
N ALA A 225 -4.88 -8.04 11.04
CA ALA A 225 -3.60 -7.34 10.93
C ALA A 225 -3.77 -5.81 10.97
N ILE A 226 -4.83 -5.28 10.35
CA ILE A 226 -5.21 -3.86 10.47
C ILE A 226 -5.60 -3.54 11.91
N ALA A 227 -6.45 -4.37 12.55
CA ALA A 227 -6.86 -4.20 13.94
C ALA A 227 -5.65 -4.13 14.87
N ARG A 228 -4.67 -5.02 14.69
CA ARG A 228 -3.41 -5.02 15.44
C ARG A 228 -2.67 -3.69 15.33
N ALA A 229 -2.63 -3.10 14.13
CA ALA A 229 -1.94 -1.84 13.91
C ALA A 229 -2.70 -0.65 14.54
N ILE A 230 -4.04 -0.65 14.48
CA ILE A 230 -4.83 0.48 14.97
C ILE A 230 -5.17 0.40 16.46
N CYS A 231 -5.10 -0.78 17.09
CA CYS A 231 -5.46 -0.94 18.53
C CYS A 231 -4.55 -0.14 19.47
N VAL A 232 -3.36 0.24 19.01
CA VAL A 232 -2.43 1.09 19.78
C VAL A 232 -2.73 2.59 19.65
N ASN A 233 -3.77 2.96 18.92
CA ASN A 233 -4.12 4.33 18.56
C ASN A 233 -2.92 5.08 17.96
N PRO A 234 -2.45 4.67 16.77
CA PRO A 234 -1.30 5.31 16.14
C PRO A 234 -1.67 6.71 15.60
N ASP A 235 -0.69 7.61 15.56
CA ASP A 235 -0.81 8.93 14.94
C ASP A 235 -0.57 8.84 13.43
N LEU A 236 0.30 7.89 13.02
CA LEU A 236 0.60 7.58 11.62
C LEU A 236 0.51 6.08 11.36
N LEU A 237 -0.30 5.70 10.36
CA LEU A 237 -0.37 4.34 9.81
C LEU A 237 0.29 4.31 8.43
N ILE A 238 1.33 3.49 8.29
CA ILE A 238 2.02 3.26 7.03
C ILE A 238 1.54 1.96 6.40
N LEU A 239 1.11 2.01 5.15
CA LEU A 239 0.67 0.85 4.37
C LEU A 239 1.67 0.63 3.22
N ASP A 240 2.54 -0.39 3.36
CA ASP A 240 3.58 -0.70 2.38
C ASP A 240 3.13 -1.86 1.49
N GLU A 241 2.66 -1.52 0.29
CA GLU A 241 2.17 -2.46 -0.74
C GLU A 241 1.17 -3.52 -0.22
N SER A 242 0.55 -3.24 0.91
CA SER A 242 -0.30 -4.19 1.65
C SER A 242 -1.62 -4.54 0.95
N LEU A 243 -1.95 -3.86 -0.14
CA LEU A 243 -3.17 -4.05 -0.91
C LEU A 243 -2.91 -4.56 -2.34
N ALA A 244 -1.68 -4.54 -2.81
CA ALA A 244 -1.34 -4.84 -4.20
C ALA A 244 -1.58 -6.30 -4.63
N SER A 245 -1.59 -7.24 -3.68
CA SER A 245 -1.80 -8.68 -3.95
C SER A 245 -3.26 -9.13 -3.81
N LEU A 246 -4.19 -8.19 -3.64
CA LEU A 246 -5.59 -8.49 -3.45
C LEU A 246 -6.36 -8.40 -4.76
N ASP A 247 -7.39 -9.24 -4.90
CA ASP A 247 -8.40 -9.03 -5.94
C ASP A 247 -9.15 -7.69 -5.75
N ILE A 248 -9.71 -7.17 -6.83
CA ILE A 248 -10.33 -5.83 -6.86
C ILE A 248 -11.44 -5.69 -5.81
N GLU A 249 -12.26 -6.72 -5.58
CA GLU A 249 -13.35 -6.65 -4.60
C GLU A 249 -12.81 -6.49 -3.18
N ARG A 250 -11.75 -7.23 -2.85
CA ARG A 250 -11.07 -7.10 -1.55
C ARG A 250 -10.35 -5.76 -1.42
N GLN A 251 -9.71 -5.27 -2.49
CA GLN A 251 -9.11 -3.95 -2.49
C GLN A 251 -10.16 -2.88 -2.13
N VAL A 252 -11.29 -2.85 -2.82
CA VAL A 252 -12.38 -1.90 -2.54
C VAL A 252 -12.92 -2.04 -1.12
N SER A 253 -13.10 -3.29 -0.64
CA SER A 253 -13.54 -3.55 0.74
C SER A 253 -12.57 -2.96 1.77
N ILE A 254 -11.25 -3.14 1.57
CA ILE A 254 -10.23 -2.61 2.50
C ILE A 254 -10.09 -1.10 2.37
N VAL A 255 -10.20 -0.53 1.17
CA VAL A 255 -10.21 0.92 0.96
C VAL A 255 -11.37 1.57 1.73
N ASN A 256 -12.57 1.01 1.62
CA ASN A 256 -13.74 1.49 2.36
C ASN A 256 -13.55 1.35 3.88
N LEU A 257 -12.92 0.26 4.32
CA LEU A 257 -12.57 0.05 5.71
C LEU A 257 -11.58 1.12 6.21
N LEU A 258 -10.51 1.41 5.47
CA LEU A 258 -9.52 2.43 5.83
C LEU A 258 -10.13 3.83 5.88
N ASN A 259 -11.03 4.15 4.94
CA ASN A 259 -11.79 5.40 4.96
C ASN A 259 -12.69 5.50 6.21
N LYS A 260 -13.36 4.40 6.59
CA LYS A 260 -14.15 4.33 7.83
C LYS A 260 -13.29 4.52 9.07
N ILE A 261 -12.14 3.86 9.14
CA ILE A 261 -11.19 4.02 10.26
C ILE A 261 -10.74 5.47 10.34
N ARG A 262 -10.27 6.05 9.24
CA ARG A 262 -9.81 7.45 9.19
C ARG A 262 -10.87 8.44 9.64
N SER A 263 -12.12 8.28 9.20
CA SER A 263 -13.22 9.18 9.58
C SER A 263 -13.56 9.13 11.08
N LYS A 264 -13.31 7.99 11.72
CA LYS A 264 -13.61 7.79 13.14
C LYS A 264 -12.44 8.12 14.07
N THR A 265 -11.20 7.98 13.62
CA THR A 265 -10.01 8.03 14.47
C THR A 265 -9.08 9.20 14.16
N ASN A 266 -9.28 9.89 13.04
CA ASN A 266 -8.41 10.98 12.55
C ASN A 266 -6.93 10.56 12.38
N ILE A 267 -6.64 9.27 12.20
CA ILE A 267 -5.29 8.74 11.94
C ILE A 267 -4.78 9.29 10.62
N SER A 268 -3.53 9.77 10.60
CA SER A 268 -2.83 10.10 9.36
C SER A 268 -2.35 8.83 8.68
N MET A 269 -2.35 8.79 7.35
CA MET A 269 -1.98 7.59 6.60
C MET A 269 -0.92 7.89 5.55
N LEU A 270 0.07 7.01 5.43
CA LEU A 270 1.05 7.01 4.36
C LEU A 270 0.89 5.73 3.53
N PHE A 271 0.41 5.89 2.32
CA PHE A 271 0.23 4.80 1.37
C PHE A 271 1.45 4.66 0.47
N ILE A 272 2.02 3.48 0.43
CA ILE A 272 3.08 3.11 -0.49
C ILE A 272 2.54 2.03 -1.39
N SER A 273 2.45 2.32 -2.69
CA SER A 273 1.94 1.37 -3.68
C SER A 273 2.51 1.68 -5.06
N HIS A 274 2.51 0.66 -5.91
CA HIS A 274 2.65 0.80 -7.35
C HIS A 274 1.29 0.91 -8.05
N ASP A 275 0.19 0.61 -7.35
CA ASP A 275 -1.17 0.83 -7.82
C ASP A 275 -1.56 2.32 -7.64
N ILE A 276 -1.43 3.05 -8.74
CA ILE A 276 -1.61 4.50 -8.74
C ILE A 276 -3.08 4.89 -8.61
N GLU A 277 -3.99 4.13 -9.22
CA GLU A 277 -5.43 4.37 -9.15
C GLU A 277 -5.91 4.34 -7.69
N MET A 278 -5.45 3.33 -6.95
CA MET A 278 -5.77 3.21 -5.53
C MET A 278 -5.18 4.37 -4.71
N VAL A 279 -3.91 4.75 -4.96
CA VAL A 279 -3.29 5.88 -4.25
C VAL A 279 -4.01 7.18 -4.57
N MET A 280 -4.40 7.38 -5.83
CA MET A 280 -5.17 8.56 -6.24
C MET A 280 -6.57 8.61 -5.62
N ALA A 281 -7.18 7.45 -5.37
CA ALA A 281 -8.47 7.37 -4.69
C ALA A 281 -8.38 7.64 -3.18
N LEU A 282 -7.22 7.38 -2.54
CA LEU A 282 -7.06 7.44 -1.08
C LEU A 282 -6.29 8.66 -0.57
N CYS A 283 -5.47 9.29 -1.42
CA CYS A 283 -4.53 10.31 -0.99
C CYS A 283 -4.87 11.70 -1.54
N SER A 284 -4.69 12.71 -0.71
CA SER A 284 -4.85 14.13 -1.10
C SER A 284 -3.59 14.71 -1.72
N TYR A 285 -2.44 14.14 -1.40
CA TYR A 285 -1.11 14.57 -1.84
C TYR A 285 -0.26 13.37 -2.18
N ILE A 286 0.57 13.45 -3.21
CA ILE A 286 1.40 12.36 -3.69
C ILE A 286 2.83 12.83 -3.86
N TYR A 287 3.76 11.97 -3.46
CA TYR A 287 5.20 12.06 -3.70
C TYR A 287 5.62 10.96 -4.67
N VAL A 288 6.39 11.30 -5.69
CA VAL A 288 6.88 10.37 -6.71
C VAL A 288 8.37 10.13 -6.51
N LEU A 289 8.72 8.87 -6.26
CA LEU A 289 10.11 8.42 -6.08
C LEU A 289 10.62 7.72 -7.34
N SER A 290 11.87 8.05 -7.72
CA SER A 290 12.61 7.34 -8.75
C SER A 290 14.08 7.25 -8.37
N SER A 291 14.67 6.06 -8.46
CA SER A 291 16.10 5.82 -8.17
C SER A 291 16.58 6.44 -6.85
N GLY A 292 15.79 6.32 -5.80
CA GLY A 292 16.11 6.84 -4.48
C GLY A 292 15.92 8.35 -4.28
N SER A 293 15.41 9.07 -5.28
CA SER A 293 15.21 10.52 -5.21
C SER A 293 13.75 10.90 -5.43
N MET A 294 13.33 12.02 -4.85
CA MET A 294 12.03 12.63 -5.11
C MET A 294 12.07 13.35 -6.45
N VAL A 295 11.24 12.92 -7.40
CA VAL A 295 11.24 13.51 -8.76
C VAL A 295 10.09 14.45 -9.03
N GLU A 296 8.98 14.26 -8.32
CA GLU A 296 7.81 15.13 -8.40
C GLU A 296 6.94 14.98 -7.14
N SER A 297 6.21 16.03 -6.79
CA SER A 297 5.20 15.95 -5.73
C SER A 297 4.12 17.01 -5.95
N GLY A 298 2.91 16.71 -5.50
CA GLY A 298 1.78 17.63 -5.66
C GLY A 298 0.47 17.07 -5.13
N LYS A 299 -0.59 17.90 -5.21
CA LYS A 299 -1.94 17.44 -4.97
C LYS A 299 -2.33 16.37 -5.98
N THR A 300 -3.08 15.39 -5.56
CA THR A 300 -3.47 14.24 -6.40
C THR A 300 -4.12 14.66 -7.71
N GLY A 301 -5.02 15.67 -7.68
CA GLY A 301 -5.67 16.18 -8.90
C GLY A 301 -4.66 16.81 -9.87
N ASP A 302 -3.74 17.64 -9.36
CA ASP A 302 -2.76 18.33 -10.18
C ASP A 302 -1.81 17.34 -10.88
N LEU A 303 -1.32 16.33 -10.12
CA LEU A 303 -0.45 15.29 -10.69
C LEU A 303 -1.18 14.41 -11.69
N ARG A 304 -2.46 14.10 -11.45
CA ARG A 304 -3.27 13.32 -12.39
C ARG A 304 -3.48 14.08 -13.70
N ASP A 305 -3.83 15.34 -13.62
CA ASP A 305 -4.23 16.11 -14.80
C ASP A 305 -3.03 16.65 -15.57
N ASN A 306 -1.99 17.10 -14.89
CA ASN A 306 -0.82 17.76 -15.50
C ASN A 306 0.54 17.31 -14.89
N PRO A 307 0.91 16.03 -14.98
CA PRO A 307 2.22 15.56 -14.51
C PRO A 307 3.35 16.18 -15.33
N GLN A 308 4.41 16.64 -14.68
CA GLN A 308 5.55 17.30 -15.32
C GLN A 308 6.67 16.32 -15.62
N ASN A 309 6.99 15.44 -14.66
CA ASN A 309 8.10 14.51 -14.78
C ASN A 309 7.75 13.29 -15.67
N ASN A 310 8.70 12.85 -16.48
CA ASN A 310 8.49 11.71 -17.38
C ASN A 310 8.20 10.41 -16.62
N VAL A 311 8.81 10.20 -15.44
CA VAL A 311 8.50 9.04 -14.59
C VAL A 311 7.04 9.07 -14.14
N THR A 312 6.55 10.24 -13.71
CA THR A 312 5.14 10.41 -13.33
C THR A 312 4.21 10.17 -14.51
N LYS A 313 4.56 10.68 -15.70
CA LYS A 313 3.78 10.46 -16.94
C LYS A 313 3.73 8.97 -17.30
N ALA A 314 4.87 8.28 -17.22
CA ALA A 314 4.95 6.85 -17.50
C ALA A 314 4.14 6.03 -16.49
N LEU A 315 4.25 6.35 -15.20
CA LEU A 315 3.47 5.72 -14.14
C LEU A 315 1.95 5.91 -14.36
N LEU A 316 1.53 7.05 -14.88
CA LEU A 316 0.11 7.37 -15.19
C LEU A 316 -0.34 6.86 -16.56
N GLY A 317 0.49 6.12 -17.30
CA GLY A 317 0.17 5.63 -18.63
C GLY A 317 0.01 6.75 -19.69
N LYS A 318 0.53 7.96 -19.43
CA LYS A 318 0.42 9.12 -20.35
C LYS A 318 1.51 9.19 -21.40
N ILE A 319 2.60 8.45 -21.23
CA ILE A 319 3.66 8.23 -22.20
C ILE A 319 4.14 6.79 -22.12
N SER A 320 4.56 6.21 -23.24
CA SER A 320 5.28 4.94 -23.23
C SER A 320 6.60 5.12 -22.48
N PRO A 321 6.99 4.14 -21.68
CA PRO A 321 8.22 4.18 -20.88
C PRO A 321 9.48 4.20 -21.75
#